data_bc059aed1a0ce55bf7c8c318bcb4dfff
#
_entry.id   bc059aed1a0ce55bf7c8c318bcb4dfff
#
_cell.length_a   1.000
_cell.length_b   1.000
_cell.length_c   1.000
_cell.angle_alpha   90.00
_cell.angle_beta   90.00
_cell.angle_gamma   90.00
#
_symmetry.space_group_name_H-M   'P 1'
#
loop_
_entity.id
_entity.type
_entity.pdbx_description
1 polymer ?
#
loop_
_entity_poly.entity_id
_entity_poly.type
_entity_poly.pdbx_seq_one_letter_code
_entity_poly.pdbx_strand_id
1 'polypeptide(L)'
;MPIELVSSEVNHSSEDSFVCPDNLQQLTSLLLQDLPSYSNRVIQRTQPKNRQAGIRNYIITASQAEFEPLNLPHIQYNSINAQKPEQVFFTVLERQYNNNKITKIRTYYWLFLTQTSDGWRMVMMFSRFGNSNTNNPPTPPIETSNGIIGRGVQLWLKDCRAGTIRASN
;
A
#
# COMPACT_ATOMS: atom_id res chain seq x y z
N MET A 1 -15.60 -4.90 62.68
CA MET A 1 -15.52 -5.77 61.48
C MET A 1 -14.63 -5.12 60.49
N PRO A 2 -13.47 -5.67 60.13
CA PRO A 2 -12.63 -5.06 59.11
C PRO A 2 -13.29 -5.25 57.73
N ILE A 3 -13.43 -4.17 57.02
CA ILE A 3 -13.84 -4.18 55.61
C ILE A 3 -12.60 -4.50 54.79
N GLU A 4 -12.54 -5.71 54.21
CA GLU A 4 -11.52 -6.04 53.23
C GLU A 4 -11.83 -5.27 51.96
N LEU A 5 -10.96 -4.31 51.66
CA LEU A 5 -10.90 -3.69 50.35
C LEU A 5 -10.34 -4.72 49.37
N VAL A 6 -11.22 -5.35 48.61
CA VAL A 6 -10.82 -6.14 47.45
C VAL A 6 -10.30 -5.17 46.42
N SER A 7 -8.97 -5.06 46.29
CA SER A 7 -8.34 -4.43 45.16
C SER A 7 -8.70 -5.25 43.93
N SER A 8 -9.63 -4.75 43.12
CA SER A 8 -9.78 -5.25 41.79
C SER A 8 -8.52 -4.87 41.00
N GLU A 9 -7.61 -5.81 40.87
CA GLU A 9 -6.56 -5.71 39.90
C GLU A 9 -7.22 -5.57 38.53
N VAL A 10 -7.20 -4.35 38.00
CA VAL A 10 -7.50 -4.12 36.61
C VAL A 10 -6.37 -4.81 35.85
N ASN A 11 -6.64 -6.00 35.37
CA ASN A 11 -5.81 -6.67 34.43
C ASN A 11 -5.76 -5.76 33.18
N HIS A 12 -4.74 -4.91 33.10
CA HIS A 12 -4.34 -4.35 31.86
C HIS A 12 -3.86 -5.54 31.00
N SER A 13 -4.79 -6.11 30.23
CA SER A 13 -4.40 -6.90 29.08
C SER A 13 -3.43 -6.00 28.31
N SER A 14 -2.17 -6.38 28.27
CA SER A 14 -1.21 -5.77 27.37
C SER A 14 -1.84 -5.87 25.99
N GLU A 15 -2.35 -4.75 25.48
CA GLU A 15 -2.65 -4.65 24.07
C GLU A 15 -1.33 -4.97 23.38
N ASP A 16 -1.29 -6.11 22.67
CA ASP A 16 -0.14 -6.49 21.88
C ASP A 16 0.11 -5.35 20.93
N SER A 17 1.09 -4.50 21.27
CA SER A 17 1.47 -3.38 20.42
C SER A 17 2.00 -3.93 19.10
N PHE A 18 1.42 -3.46 18.00
CA PHE A 18 1.85 -3.84 16.66
C PHE A 18 3.32 -3.46 16.47
N VAL A 19 4.12 -4.42 16.01
CA VAL A 19 5.51 -4.20 15.61
C VAL A 19 5.60 -4.36 14.10
N CYS A 20 6.11 -3.35 13.42
CA CYS A 20 6.30 -3.39 11.97
C CYS A 20 7.31 -4.47 11.60
N PRO A 21 6.97 -5.42 10.73
CA PRO A 21 7.88 -6.52 10.39
C PRO A 21 9.15 -6.03 9.69
N ASP A 22 10.29 -6.63 10.06
CA ASP A 22 11.54 -6.46 9.33
C ASP A 22 11.61 -7.32 8.06
N ASN A 23 10.88 -8.42 8.05
CA ASN A 23 10.84 -9.33 6.91
C ASN A 23 9.97 -8.75 5.79
N LEU A 24 10.52 -8.67 4.59
CA LEU A 24 9.86 -8.07 3.43
C LEU A 24 8.57 -8.80 3.06
N GLN A 25 8.55 -10.13 3.13
CA GLN A 25 7.37 -10.92 2.76
C GLN A 25 6.22 -10.71 3.73
N GLN A 26 6.51 -10.66 5.02
CA GLN A 26 5.50 -10.35 6.05
C GLN A 26 5.00 -8.92 5.92
N LEU A 27 5.91 -7.97 5.73
CA LEU A 27 5.56 -6.56 5.51
C LEU A 27 4.61 -6.41 4.33
N THR A 28 4.97 -7.01 3.20
CA THR A 28 4.20 -6.92 1.95
C THR A 28 2.82 -7.57 2.08
N SER A 29 2.74 -8.71 2.74
CA SER A 29 1.47 -9.38 2.97
C SER A 29 0.50 -8.51 3.76
N LEU A 30 0.97 -7.88 4.83
CA LEU A 30 0.16 -6.96 5.64
C LEU A 30 -0.19 -5.69 4.86
N LEU A 31 0.78 -5.12 4.13
CA LEU A 31 0.55 -3.95 3.31
C LEU A 31 -0.57 -4.19 2.28
N LEU A 32 -0.50 -5.28 1.53
CA LEU A 32 -1.48 -5.58 0.49
C LEU A 32 -2.88 -5.83 1.05
N GLN A 33 -2.97 -6.40 2.23
CA GLN A 33 -4.23 -6.61 2.93
C GLN A 33 -4.91 -5.28 3.26
N ASP A 34 -4.15 -4.28 3.70
CA ASP A 34 -4.65 -2.99 4.14
C ASP A 34 -4.71 -1.93 3.03
N LEU A 35 -4.00 -2.15 1.94
CA LEU A 35 -3.80 -1.15 0.88
C LEU A 35 -5.11 -0.63 0.29
N PRO A 36 -6.14 -1.45 0.04
CA PRO A 36 -7.43 -0.94 -0.43
C PRO A 36 -8.02 0.12 0.51
N SER A 37 -8.00 -0.13 1.81
CA SER A 37 -8.51 0.81 2.82
C SER A 37 -7.73 2.12 2.82
N TYR A 38 -6.40 2.05 2.80
CA TYR A 38 -5.53 3.23 2.78
C TYR A 38 -5.71 4.05 1.51
N SER A 39 -5.75 3.37 0.37
CA SER A 39 -5.92 4.02 -0.94
C SER A 39 -7.29 4.67 -1.09
N ASN A 40 -8.34 4.03 -0.62
CA ASN A 40 -9.69 4.59 -0.65
C ASN A 40 -9.81 5.84 0.23
N ARG A 41 -9.11 5.89 1.36
CA ARG A 41 -9.03 7.11 2.17
C ARG A 41 -8.31 8.25 1.44
N VAL A 42 -7.25 7.94 0.70
CA VAL A 42 -6.57 8.93 -0.15
C VAL A 42 -7.53 9.47 -1.21
N ILE A 43 -8.28 8.59 -1.89
CA ILE A 43 -9.28 8.97 -2.88
C ILE A 43 -10.31 9.94 -2.26
N GLN A 44 -10.84 9.62 -1.09
CA GLN A 44 -11.83 10.43 -0.41
C GLN A 44 -11.32 11.84 -0.06
N ARG A 45 -10.05 11.94 0.34
CA ARG A 45 -9.43 13.21 0.71
C ARG A 45 -9.09 14.09 -0.49
N THR A 46 -8.85 13.50 -1.65
CA THR A 46 -8.42 14.20 -2.85
C THR A 46 -9.58 14.54 -3.80
N GLN A 47 -10.78 13.98 -3.56
CA GLN A 47 -11.96 14.32 -4.36
C GLN A 47 -12.41 15.74 -4.09
N PRO A 48 -12.57 16.58 -5.13
CA PRO A 48 -13.12 17.91 -4.94
C PRO A 48 -14.56 17.83 -4.40
N LYS A 49 -14.91 18.75 -3.50
CA LYS A 49 -16.23 18.81 -2.87
C LYS A 49 -17.36 19.05 -3.87
N ASN A 50 -17.05 19.57 -5.04
CA ASN A 50 -17.98 19.75 -6.15
C ASN A 50 -17.86 18.60 -7.13
N ARG A 51 -18.62 17.56 -6.89
CA ARG A 51 -18.73 16.44 -7.80
C ARG A 51 -19.57 16.82 -9.00
N GLN A 52 -18.96 17.40 -10.00
CA GLN A 52 -19.59 17.37 -11.31
C GLN A 52 -19.24 16.03 -11.96
N ALA A 53 -20.29 15.30 -12.34
CA ALA A 53 -20.24 14.03 -13.06
C ALA A 53 -19.46 12.91 -12.39
N GLY A 54 -20.13 12.12 -11.82
CA GLY A 54 -20.16 10.75 -11.40
C GLY A 54 -19.05 9.80 -11.72
N ILE A 55 -17.77 10.19 -11.83
CA ILE A 55 -16.66 9.25 -11.87
C ILE A 55 -16.21 9.01 -10.43
N ARG A 56 -16.44 7.80 -9.95
CA ARG A 56 -16.00 7.35 -8.64
C ARG A 56 -15.05 6.18 -8.81
N ASN A 57 -13.88 6.29 -8.25
CA ASN A 57 -12.90 5.21 -8.21
C ASN A 57 -12.89 4.57 -6.84
N TYR A 58 -12.82 3.25 -6.82
CA TYR A 58 -12.76 2.48 -5.60
C TYR A 58 -11.78 1.32 -5.77
N ILE A 59 -10.83 1.19 -4.85
CA ILE A 59 -9.88 0.10 -4.86
C ILE A 59 -10.51 -1.10 -4.17
N ILE A 60 -10.63 -2.21 -4.89
CA ILE A 60 -11.29 -3.42 -4.42
C ILE A 60 -10.30 -4.35 -3.73
N THR A 61 -9.23 -4.69 -4.42
CA THR A 61 -8.23 -5.62 -3.92
C THR A 61 -6.84 -5.23 -4.39
N ALA A 62 -5.85 -5.52 -3.55
CA ALA A 62 -4.46 -5.61 -3.94
C ALA A 62 -4.04 -7.07 -3.77
N SER A 63 -3.56 -7.69 -4.81
CA SER A 63 -3.26 -9.12 -4.83
C SER A 63 -1.78 -9.39 -4.86
N GLN A 64 -1.45 -10.64 -4.66
CA GLN A 64 -0.14 -11.25 -4.41
C GLN A 64 1.08 -10.48 -4.90
N ALA A 65 2.01 -10.30 -3.99
CA ALA A 65 3.34 -9.81 -4.30
C ALA A 65 4.16 -10.90 -5.00
N GLU A 66 4.81 -10.51 -6.07
CA GLU A 66 5.90 -11.26 -6.68
C GLU A 66 7.19 -10.47 -6.48
N PHE A 67 8.29 -11.18 -6.31
CA PHE A 67 9.57 -10.55 -5.95
C PHE A 67 10.58 -10.59 -7.12
N GLU A 68 10.10 -10.77 -8.35
CA GLU A 68 10.94 -10.75 -9.53
C GLU A 68 11.41 -9.33 -9.87
N PRO A 69 12.71 -9.14 -10.18
CA PRO A 69 13.24 -7.82 -10.46
C PRO A 69 12.71 -7.27 -11.78
N LEU A 70 12.24 -6.03 -11.74
CA LEU A 70 11.93 -5.26 -12.93
C LEU A 70 13.24 -4.75 -13.55
N ASN A 71 13.48 -5.16 -14.78
CA ASN A 71 14.66 -4.70 -15.51
C ASN A 71 14.31 -3.37 -16.19
N LEU A 72 14.65 -2.26 -15.54
CA LEU A 72 14.48 -0.92 -16.09
C LEU A 72 15.81 -0.43 -16.64
N PRO A 73 15.98 -0.35 -17.97
CA PRO A 73 17.27 -0.01 -18.59
C PRO A 73 17.72 1.43 -18.33
N HIS A 74 16.86 2.29 -17.79
CA HIS A 74 17.14 3.71 -17.60
C HIS A 74 17.38 4.13 -16.16
N ILE A 75 17.23 3.24 -15.21
CA ILE A 75 17.49 3.54 -13.80
C ILE A 75 18.89 3.04 -13.47
N GLN A 76 19.85 3.92 -13.61
CA GLN A 76 21.17 3.70 -13.03
C GLN A 76 21.12 4.07 -11.56
N TYR A 77 21.08 3.06 -10.70
CA TYR A 77 21.33 3.29 -9.29
C TYR A 77 22.81 3.60 -9.12
N ASN A 78 23.16 4.88 -9.04
CA ASN A 78 24.49 5.29 -8.59
C ASN A 78 24.61 5.03 -7.09
N SER A 79 24.74 3.79 -6.74
CA SER A 79 24.89 3.40 -5.35
C SER A 79 26.36 3.08 -5.06
N ILE A 80 27.12 4.10 -4.74
CA ILE A 80 28.48 3.87 -4.24
C ILE A 80 28.43 3.30 -2.82
N ASN A 81 27.36 3.48 -2.05
CA ASN A 81 27.21 2.96 -0.68
C ASN A 81 25.77 2.71 -0.25
N ALA A 82 24.79 2.67 -1.15
CA ALA A 82 23.41 2.43 -0.78
C ALA A 82 23.08 0.95 -0.94
N GLN A 83 22.36 0.40 0.05
CA GLN A 83 21.75 -0.90 -0.09
C GLN A 83 20.81 -0.87 -1.29
N LYS A 84 20.90 -1.90 -2.15
CA LYS A 84 20.00 -2.05 -3.28
C LYS A 84 18.56 -2.11 -2.79
N PRO A 85 17.63 -1.28 -3.34
CA PRO A 85 16.25 -1.35 -2.93
C PRO A 85 15.64 -2.72 -3.19
N GLU A 86 14.78 -3.15 -2.28
CA GLU A 86 13.96 -4.33 -2.47
C GLU A 86 12.80 -4.01 -3.38
N GLN A 87 12.45 -4.94 -4.23
CA GLN A 87 11.40 -4.77 -5.23
C GLN A 87 10.24 -5.71 -4.96
N VAL A 88 9.04 -5.16 -5.01
CA VAL A 88 7.79 -5.91 -4.84
C VAL A 88 6.88 -5.63 -6.03
N PHE A 89 6.41 -6.70 -6.65
CA PHE A 89 5.41 -6.62 -7.71
C PHE A 89 4.04 -7.00 -7.16
N PHE A 90 3.03 -6.19 -7.44
CA PHE A 90 1.66 -6.50 -7.06
C PHE A 90 0.66 -5.93 -8.06
N THR A 91 -0.57 -6.42 -7.97
CA THR A 91 -1.67 -6.05 -8.86
C THR A 91 -2.80 -5.43 -8.03
N VAL A 92 -3.36 -4.34 -8.52
CA VAL A 92 -4.53 -3.70 -7.91
C VAL A 92 -5.71 -3.81 -8.86
N LEU A 93 -6.85 -4.22 -8.32
CA LEU A 93 -8.13 -4.17 -9.01
C LEU A 93 -8.91 -2.96 -8.53
N GLU A 94 -9.21 -2.08 -9.46
CA GLU A 94 -9.96 -0.85 -9.24
C GLU A 94 -11.32 -0.95 -9.91
N ARG A 95 -12.35 -0.46 -9.22
CA ARG A 95 -13.70 -0.31 -9.78
C ARG A 95 -13.94 1.15 -10.07
N GLN A 96 -14.25 1.46 -11.32
CA GLN A 96 -14.59 2.80 -11.75
C GLN A 96 -16.08 2.86 -12.09
N TYR A 97 -16.78 3.81 -11.48
CA TYR A 97 -18.17 4.11 -11.77
C TYR A 97 -18.21 5.37 -12.64
N ASN A 98 -18.74 5.23 -13.83
CA ASN A 98 -18.92 6.34 -14.76
C ASN A 98 -20.32 6.26 -15.36
N ASN A 99 -21.20 7.23 -15.04
CA ASN A 99 -22.54 7.38 -15.62
C ASN A 99 -23.29 6.04 -15.84
N ASN A 100 -23.57 5.32 -14.75
CA ASN A 100 -24.24 4.01 -14.76
C ASN A 100 -23.45 2.84 -15.34
N LYS A 101 -22.18 3.04 -15.72
CA LYS A 101 -21.30 1.96 -16.13
C LYS A 101 -20.28 1.65 -15.05
N ILE A 102 -20.13 0.36 -14.79
CA ILE A 102 -19.10 -0.16 -13.88
C ILE A 102 -17.98 -0.75 -14.74
N THR A 103 -16.77 -0.20 -14.61
CA THR A 103 -15.59 -0.72 -15.28
C THR A 103 -14.60 -1.19 -14.23
N LYS A 104 -14.06 -2.39 -14.42
CA LYS A 104 -12.97 -2.92 -13.59
C LYS A 104 -11.65 -2.70 -14.33
N ILE A 105 -10.71 -2.09 -13.63
CA ILE A 105 -9.38 -1.77 -14.17
C ILE A 105 -8.35 -2.51 -13.33
N ARG A 106 -7.50 -3.27 -13.99
CA ARG A 106 -6.36 -3.92 -13.36
C ARG A 106 -5.10 -3.11 -13.65
N THR A 107 -4.36 -2.78 -12.61
CA THR A 107 -3.10 -2.04 -12.72
C THR A 107 -1.99 -2.82 -12.05
N TYR A 108 -0.85 -2.92 -12.69
CA TYR A 108 0.34 -3.56 -12.18
C TYR A 108 1.26 -2.53 -11.57
N TYR A 109 1.84 -2.86 -10.41
CA TYR A 109 2.72 -1.97 -9.67
C TYR A 109 4.05 -2.65 -9.35
N TRP A 110 5.11 -1.89 -9.49
CA TRP A 110 6.46 -2.24 -9.02
C TRP A 110 6.83 -1.25 -7.94
N LEU A 111 6.90 -1.73 -6.73
CA LEU A 111 7.20 -0.96 -5.53
C LEU A 111 8.64 -1.21 -5.12
N PHE A 112 9.41 -0.14 -4.97
CA PHE A 112 10.78 -0.20 -4.50
C PHE A 112 10.84 0.29 -3.06
N LEU A 113 11.31 -0.56 -2.17
CA LEU A 113 11.40 -0.33 -0.74
C LEU A 113 12.85 -0.39 -0.28
N THR A 114 13.17 0.43 0.69
CA THR A 114 14.44 0.36 1.40
C THR A 114 14.22 0.27 2.90
N GLN A 115 15.04 -0.51 3.57
CA GLN A 115 15.01 -0.61 5.02
C GLN A 115 16.00 0.43 5.59
N THR A 116 15.48 1.32 6.42
CA THR A 116 16.25 2.33 7.13
C THR A 116 16.35 1.97 8.60
N SER A 117 17.14 2.73 9.38
CA SER A 117 17.19 2.59 10.83
C SER A 117 15.83 2.75 11.50
N ASP A 118 14.91 3.49 10.88
CA ASP A 118 13.56 3.75 11.38
C ASP A 118 12.52 2.76 10.87
N GLY A 119 12.88 1.89 9.93
CA GLY A 119 12.00 0.93 9.29
C GLY A 119 11.94 1.07 7.77
N TRP A 120 10.92 0.48 7.17
CA TRP A 120 10.76 0.45 5.72
C TRP A 120 10.25 1.78 5.17
N ARG A 121 10.84 2.21 4.05
CA ARG A 121 10.42 3.40 3.31
C ARG A 121 10.30 3.10 1.82
N MET A 122 9.36 3.77 1.18
CA MET A 122 9.23 3.72 -0.27
C MET A 122 10.29 4.60 -0.92
N VAL A 123 11.02 4.03 -1.88
CA VAL A 123 11.96 4.76 -2.72
C VAL A 123 11.23 5.36 -3.92
N MET A 124 10.53 4.50 -4.65
CA MET A 124 9.74 4.89 -5.82
C MET A 124 8.75 3.79 -6.16
N MET A 125 7.83 4.08 -7.04
CA MET A 125 6.89 3.11 -7.57
C MET A 125 6.59 3.38 -9.04
N PHE A 126 6.47 2.30 -9.80
CA PHE A 126 6.06 2.34 -11.20
C PHE A 126 4.76 1.58 -11.37
N SER A 127 3.99 1.98 -12.38
CA SER A 127 2.76 1.28 -12.70
C SER A 127 2.55 1.15 -14.21
N ARG A 128 1.74 0.16 -14.56
CA ARG A 128 1.31 -0.09 -15.92
C ARG A 128 -0.13 -0.61 -15.90
N PHE A 129 -0.95 -0.10 -16.81
CA PHE A 129 -2.31 -0.60 -16.97
C PHE A 129 -2.29 -1.99 -17.60
N GLY A 130 -3.13 -2.88 -17.06
CA GLY A 130 -3.36 -4.17 -17.67
C GLY A 130 -4.21 -4.01 -18.92
N ASN A 131 -3.71 -4.53 -20.07
CA ASN A 131 -4.45 -4.53 -21.32
C ASN A 131 -5.46 -5.69 -21.34
N SER A 132 -6.73 -5.35 -21.46
CA SER A 132 -7.77 -6.32 -21.77
C SER A 132 -7.80 -6.71 -23.26
N ASN A 133 -7.13 -5.94 -24.11
CA ASN A 133 -7.05 -6.18 -25.55
C ASN A 133 -5.61 -6.59 -25.95
N THR A 134 -5.48 -7.80 -26.42
CA THR A 134 -4.21 -8.44 -26.81
C THR A 134 -3.52 -7.81 -28.04
N ASN A 135 -4.15 -6.86 -28.72
CA ASN A 135 -3.66 -6.30 -29.97
C ASN A 135 -2.84 -5.00 -29.79
N ASN A 136 -2.81 -4.43 -28.60
CA ASN A 136 -2.00 -3.25 -28.31
C ASN A 136 -0.73 -3.63 -27.58
N PRO A 137 0.44 -3.12 -28.00
CA PRO A 137 1.66 -3.34 -27.24
C PRO A 137 1.50 -2.80 -25.83
N PRO A 138 2.06 -3.47 -24.82
CA PRO A 138 1.98 -2.98 -23.44
C PRO A 138 2.67 -1.62 -23.33
N THR A 139 1.99 -0.67 -22.69
CA THR A 139 2.58 0.63 -22.39
C THR A 139 3.79 0.45 -21.45
N PRO A 140 4.87 1.22 -21.65
CA PRO A 140 5.99 1.16 -20.70
C PRO A 140 5.54 1.59 -19.31
N PRO A 141 6.15 1.07 -18.24
CA PRO A 141 5.86 1.52 -16.89
C PRO A 141 6.13 3.01 -16.72
N ILE A 142 5.23 3.69 -16.01
CA ILE A 142 5.39 5.10 -15.65
C ILE A 142 5.54 5.23 -14.14
N GLU A 143 6.31 6.24 -13.71
CA GLU A 143 6.50 6.51 -12.30
C GLU A 143 5.21 7.07 -11.69
N THR A 144 4.72 6.43 -10.62
CA THR A 144 3.46 6.77 -9.95
C THR A 144 3.59 6.84 -8.42
N SER A 145 4.78 7.18 -7.94
CA SER A 145 5.07 7.26 -6.50
C SER A 145 4.11 8.18 -5.75
N ASN A 146 3.63 9.23 -6.38
CA ASN A 146 2.74 10.23 -5.78
C ASN A 146 1.27 10.07 -6.20
N GLY A 147 0.95 8.99 -6.90
CA GLY A 147 -0.44 8.64 -7.22
C GLY A 147 -1.19 8.09 -6.00
N ILE A 148 -2.44 7.70 -6.22
CA ILE A 148 -3.33 7.23 -5.14
C ILE A 148 -2.73 6.02 -4.40
N ILE A 149 -2.30 5.02 -5.15
CA ILE A 149 -1.72 3.81 -4.56
C ILE A 149 -0.38 4.11 -3.88
N GLY A 150 0.48 4.92 -4.52
CA GLY A 150 1.76 5.32 -3.95
C GLY A 150 1.59 6.07 -2.62
N ARG A 151 0.63 6.97 -2.53
CA ARG A 151 0.29 7.66 -1.29
C ARG A 151 -0.26 6.71 -0.23
N GLY A 152 -1.10 5.76 -0.65
CA GLY A 152 -1.62 4.72 0.24
C GLY A 152 -0.49 3.89 0.85
N VAL A 153 0.47 3.47 0.03
CA VAL A 153 1.67 2.75 0.48
C VAL A 153 2.48 3.59 1.48
N GLN A 154 2.75 4.85 1.15
CA GLN A 154 3.53 5.74 2.02
C GLN A 154 2.86 5.94 3.39
N LEU A 155 1.54 6.15 3.40
CA LEU A 155 0.77 6.30 4.63
C LEU A 155 0.79 5.02 5.46
N TRP A 156 0.60 3.87 4.82
CA TRP A 156 0.66 2.59 5.51
C TRP A 156 2.05 2.34 6.13
N LEU A 157 3.12 2.61 5.37
CA LEU A 157 4.49 2.44 5.87
C LEU A 157 4.77 3.38 7.05
N LYS A 158 4.26 4.61 7.00
CA LYS A 158 4.35 5.54 8.13
C LYS A 158 3.67 5.00 9.38
N ASP A 159 2.46 4.49 9.25
CA ASP A 159 1.72 3.89 10.35
C ASP A 159 2.39 2.61 10.85
N CYS A 160 2.96 1.82 9.95
CA CYS A 160 3.73 0.63 10.30
C CYS A 160 4.93 0.99 11.19
N ARG A 161 5.74 1.96 10.77
CA ARG A 161 6.88 2.44 11.56
C ARG A 161 6.45 3.01 12.91
N ALA A 162 5.31 3.66 12.96
CA ALA A 162 4.76 4.22 14.21
C ALA A 162 4.11 3.16 15.12
N GLY A 163 3.96 1.93 14.63
CA GLY A 163 3.30 0.87 15.40
C GLY A 163 1.80 1.02 15.54
N THR A 164 1.16 1.78 14.64
CA THR A 164 -0.26 2.13 14.71
C THR A 164 -1.15 1.34 13.76
N ILE A 165 -0.60 0.34 13.08
CA ILE A 165 -1.41 -0.56 12.25
C ILE A 165 -2.32 -1.37 13.16
N ARG A 166 -3.62 -1.34 12.87
CA ARG A 166 -4.60 -2.16 13.58
C ARG A 166 -4.67 -3.54 12.96
N ALA A 167 -4.62 -4.58 13.79
CA ALA A 167 -4.91 -5.92 13.33
C ALA A 167 -6.35 -5.94 12.81
N SER A 168 -6.52 -6.40 11.55
CA SER A 168 -7.85 -6.65 11.00
C SER A 168 -8.43 -7.90 11.68
N ASN A 169 -9.56 -7.73 12.33
CA ASN A 169 -10.33 -8.86 12.86
C ASN A 169 -11.00 -9.61 11.72
#